data_b7e0e0b0d2a136bb2fa2455fc50c37ac
#
_entry.id   b7e0e0b0d2a136bb2fa2455fc50c37ac
#
_cell.length_a   1.000
_cell.length_b   1.000
_cell.length_c   1.000
_cell.angle_alpha   90.00
_cell.angle_beta   90.00
_cell.angle_gamma   90.00
#
_symmetry.space_group_name_H-M   'P 1'
#
loop_
_entity.id
_entity.type
_entity.pdbx_description
1 polymer ?
#
loop_
_entity_poly.entity_id
_entity_poly.type
_entity_poly.pdbx_seq_one_letter_code
_entity_poly.pdbx_strand_id
1 'polypeptide(L)'
;MRRALPLAFATGLSLLLSAPVQAEPVVTPVAEVVDSADVRRDGERFRHVGSGYVFPSSLGDMPARKVTIFGPGDVSVNYTVKGAAAGDAWVDLYAYPAGDWTIAETADDIASAITNSFGATPALVPAGMEKRADGLHQGWFDGRIGERSFKTGYYAVRRGDWVLKIRATMPSPPTPEALARTAAAVAAVNLGPLPATR
;
A
#
# COMPACT_ATOMS: atom_id res chain seq x y z
N MET A 1 -65.69 -37.22 1.74
CA MET A 1 -64.38 -37.79 1.45
C MET A 1 -63.40 -36.63 1.21
N ARG A 2 -62.56 -36.28 2.23
CA ARG A 2 -61.53 -35.23 2.14
C ARG A 2 -60.16 -35.94 2.08
N ARG A 3 -59.43 -35.76 0.96
CA ARG A 3 -58.07 -36.28 0.80
C ARG A 3 -57.09 -35.27 1.38
N ALA A 4 -56.28 -35.72 2.33
CA ALA A 4 -55.13 -34.97 2.88
C ALA A 4 -53.92 -35.16 1.94
N LEU A 5 -53.25 -34.03 1.58
CA LEU A 5 -51.93 -34.01 0.91
C LEU A 5 -50.82 -34.01 1.99
N PRO A 6 -49.76 -34.76 1.78
CA PRO A 6 -48.59 -34.69 2.67
C PRO A 6 -47.74 -33.45 2.36
N LEU A 7 -47.37 -32.73 3.40
CA LEU A 7 -46.39 -31.64 3.37
C LEU A 7 -44.98 -32.25 3.32
N ALA A 8 -44.27 -32.06 2.22
CA ALA A 8 -42.84 -32.39 2.13
C ALA A 8 -42.01 -31.28 2.76
N PHE A 9 -41.32 -31.58 3.87
CA PHE A 9 -40.29 -30.71 4.46
C PHE A 9 -39.01 -30.80 3.63
N ALA A 10 -38.68 -29.75 2.90
CA ALA A 10 -37.39 -29.60 2.27
C ALA A 10 -36.38 -29.06 3.32
N THR A 11 -35.51 -29.94 3.81
CA THR A 11 -34.39 -29.58 4.69
C THR A 11 -33.34 -28.89 3.83
N GLY A 12 -33.31 -27.56 3.85
CA GLY A 12 -32.26 -26.76 3.21
C GLY A 12 -30.95 -26.91 4.00
N LEU A 13 -29.97 -27.59 3.41
CA LEU A 13 -28.61 -27.67 3.91
C LEU A 13 -27.91 -26.34 3.57
N SER A 14 -27.86 -25.42 4.53
CA SER A 14 -27.09 -24.18 4.41
C SER A 14 -25.59 -24.48 4.49
N LEU A 15 -24.93 -24.53 3.36
CA LEU A 15 -23.47 -24.50 3.28
C LEU A 15 -22.98 -23.11 3.76
N LEU A 16 -22.51 -23.05 5.00
CA LEU A 16 -21.75 -21.91 5.52
C LEU A 16 -20.39 -21.92 4.80
N LEU A 17 -20.28 -21.14 3.73
CA LEU A 17 -19.00 -20.77 3.14
C LEU A 17 -18.26 -19.90 4.16
N SER A 18 -17.31 -20.49 4.89
CA SER A 18 -16.38 -19.78 5.73
C SER A 18 -15.52 -18.91 4.81
N ALA A 19 -15.67 -17.57 4.91
CA ALA A 19 -14.74 -16.64 4.25
C ALA A 19 -13.32 -16.93 4.78
N PRO A 20 -12.31 -16.92 3.91
CA PRO A 20 -10.93 -17.08 4.36
C PRO A 20 -10.61 -15.99 5.39
N VAL A 21 -10.19 -16.40 6.58
CA VAL A 21 -9.65 -15.49 7.60
C VAL A 21 -8.38 -14.92 7.03
N GLN A 22 -8.38 -13.65 6.65
CA GLN A 22 -7.16 -12.94 6.31
C GLN A 22 -6.29 -12.87 7.57
N ALA A 23 -5.06 -13.35 7.47
CA ALA A 23 -4.09 -13.23 8.55
C ALA A 23 -3.85 -11.74 8.84
N GLU A 24 -3.73 -11.40 10.13
CA GLU A 24 -3.38 -10.02 10.51
C GLU A 24 -1.99 -9.64 9.96
N PRO A 25 -1.81 -8.40 9.49
CA PRO A 25 -0.51 -7.94 9.01
C PRO A 25 0.58 -8.04 10.09
N VAL A 26 1.71 -8.63 9.74
CA VAL A 26 2.89 -8.68 10.63
C VAL A 26 3.69 -7.39 10.47
N VAL A 27 3.75 -6.58 11.52
CA VAL A 27 4.48 -5.31 11.54
C VAL A 27 5.76 -5.46 12.37
N THR A 28 6.92 -5.26 11.74
CA THR A 28 8.23 -5.43 12.37
C THR A 28 9.05 -4.15 12.28
N PRO A 29 9.60 -3.62 13.41
CA PRO A 29 10.57 -2.53 13.37
C PRO A 29 11.78 -2.92 12.52
N VAL A 30 12.32 -1.95 11.76
CA VAL A 30 13.45 -2.22 10.82
C VAL A 30 14.65 -2.88 11.51
N ALA A 31 14.94 -2.51 12.75
CA ALA A 31 16.05 -3.10 13.53
C ALA A 31 15.87 -4.60 13.82
N GLU A 32 14.62 -5.07 13.85
CA GLU A 32 14.24 -6.43 14.25
C GLU A 32 13.90 -7.33 13.05
N VAL A 33 13.92 -6.78 11.83
CA VAL A 33 13.61 -7.55 10.61
C VAL A 33 14.65 -8.64 10.42
N VAL A 34 14.17 -9.88 10.37
CA VAL A 34 14.96 -11.08 10.01
C VAL A 34 14.57 -11.55 8.62
N ASP A 35 15.45 -12.29 7.97
CA ASP A 35 15.16 -12.89 6.67
C ASP A 35 13.95 -13.81 6.73
N SER A 36 13.07 -13.69 5.76
CA SER A 36 11.85 -14.48 5.63
C SER A 36 11.65 -14.94 4.17
N ALA A 37 10.54 -15.60 3.90
CA ALA A 37 10.14 -15.95 2.55
C ALA A 37 9.87 -14.72 1.68
N ASP A 38 9.47 -13.60 2.29
CA ASP A 38 9.00 -12.40 1.58
C ASP A 38 10.05 -11.29 1.54
N VAL A 39 10.90 -11.18 2.58
CA VAL A 39 11.89 -10.11 2.73
C VAL A 39 13.23 -10.66 3.16
N ARG A 40 14.30 -10.17 2.55
CA ARG A 40 15.69 -10.39 2.98
C ARG A 40 16.37 -9.07 3.27
N ARG A 41 17.23 -9.07 4.28
CA ARG A 41 18.11 -7.95 4.56
C ARG A 41 19.23 -7.91 3.52
N ASP A 42 19.50 -6.73 2.96
CA ASP A 42 20.58 -6.46 2.00
C ASP A 42 21.39 -5.25 2.51
N GLY A 43 22.26 -5.50 3.50
CA GLY A 43 22.92 -4.46 4.27
C GLY A 43 21.91 -3.65 5.09
N GLU A 44 21.85 -2.34 4.84
CA GLU A 44 20.86 -1.45 5.46
C GLU A 44 19.52 -1.39 4.69
N ARG A 45 19.42 -2.10 3.57
CA ARG A 45 18.25 -2.14 2.70
C ARG A 45 17.48 -3.44 2.90
N PHE A 46 16.30 -3.51 2.31
CA PHE A 46 15.46 -4.70 2.30
C PHE A 46 15.15 -5.10 0.86
N ARG A 47 15.32 -6.38 0.55
CA ARG A 47 14.98 -6.93 -0.75
C ARG A 47 13.67 -7.71 -0.64
N HIS A 48 12.69 -7.33 -1.43
CA HIS A 48 11.50 -8.16 -1.64
C HIS A 48 11.88 -9.41 -2.43
N VAL A 49 11.64 -10.60 -1.85
CA VAL A 49 12.14 -11.87 -2.41
C VAL A 49 11.50 -12.15 -3.77
N GLY A 50 10.19 -12.02 -3.87
CA GLY A 50 9.45 -12.37 -5.09
C GLY A 50 9.78 -11.48 -6.28
N SER A 51 9.78 -10.15 -6.11
CA SER A 51 10.01 -9.20 -7.20
C SER A 51 11.48 -8.83 -7.39
N GLY A 52 12.35 -9.10 -6.41
CA GLY A 52 13.71 -8.59 -6.38
C GLY A 52 13.82 -7.07 -6.13
N TYR A 53 12.69 -6.36 -5.90
CA TYR A 53 12.71 -4.93 -5.61
C TYR A 53 13.49 -4.66 -4.33
N VAL A 54 14.32 -3.62 -4.36
CA VAL A 54 15.14 -3.22 -3.20
C VAL A 54 14.55 -1.96 -2.60
N PHE A 55 13.99 -2.10 -1.41
CA PHE A 55 13.55 -0.98 -0.59
C PHE A 55 14.80 -0.27 -0.04
N PRO A 56 14.98 1.04 -0.28
CA PRO A 56 16.14 1.78 0.23
C PRO A 56 16.11 1.90 1.76
N SER A 57 17.27 2.16 2.38
CA SER A 57 17.36 2.43 3.81
C SER A 57 16.74 3.77 4.22
N SER A 58 16.64 4.71 3.27
CA SER A 58 16.00 6.01 3.45
C SER A 58 15.45 6.56 2.15
N LEU A 59 14.48 7.47 2.24
CA LEU A 59 13.97 8.30 1.15
C LEU A 59 14.24 9.78 1.51
N GLY A 60 15.31 10.34 0.97
CA GLY A 60 15.81 11.63 1.42
C GLY A 60 16.21 11.56 2.91
N ASP A 61 15.63 12.43 3.73
CA ASP A 61 15.84 12.47 5.18
C ASP A 61 14.88 11.58 5.99
N MET A 62 14.02 10.79 5.31
CA MET A 62 13.11 9.83 5.93
C MET A 62 13.74 8.42 5.96
N PRO A 63 14.29 7.95 7.08
CA PRO A 63 14.78 6.57 7.19
C PRO A 63 13.63 5.57 7.21
N ALA A 64 13.90 4.34 6.76
CA ALA A 64 13.00 3.21 6.94
C ALA A 64 12.76 2.94 8.43
N ARG A 65 11.51 2.66 8.83
CA ARG A 65 11.11 2.49 10.24
C ARG A 65 10.56 1.12 10.54
N LYS A 66 9.70 0.64 9.68
CA LYS A 66 9.05 -0.67 9.85
C LYS A 66 8.84 -1.34 8.51
N VAL A 67 8.86 -2.66 8.53
CA VAL A 67 8.42 -3.53 7.45
C VAL A 67 7.08 -4.13 7.85
N THR A 68 6.13 -4.16 6.94
CA THR A 68 4.84 -4.82 7.15
C THR A 68 4.66 -5.88 6.07
N ILE A 69 4.35 -7.10 6.49
CA ILE A 69 3.97 -8.22 5.62
C ILE A 69 2.47 -8.44 5.78
N PHE A 70 1.71 -8.21 4.71
CA PHE A 70 0.25 -8.36 4.69
C PHE A 70 -0.19 -9.76 4.31
N GLY A 71 0.68 -10.51 3.64
CA GLY A 71 0.47 -11.86 3.17
C GLY A 71 1.64 -12.31 2.32
N PRO A 72 1.60 -13.52 1.75
CA PRO A 72 2.69 -14.03 0.90
C PRO A 72 2.98 -13.08 -0.27
N GLY A 73 4.19 -12.54 -0.32
CA GLY A 73 4.63 -11.62 -1.35
C GLY A 73 4.03 -10.20 -1.28
N ASP A 74 3.25 -9.85 -0.25
CA ASP A 74 2.73 -8.49 -0.08
C ASP A 74 3.45 -7.79 1.06
N VAL A 75 4.35 -6.89 0.71
CA VAL A 75 5.27 -6.23 1.63
C VAL A 75 5.22 -4.72 1.46
N SER A 76 5.25 -3.99 2.58
CA SER A 76 5.55 -2.57 2.57
C SER A 76 6.69 -2.20 3.52
N VAL A 77 7.35 -1.10 3.19
CA VAL A 77 8.32 -0.43 4.08
C VAL A 77 7.86 1.01 4.29
N ASN A 78 7.76 1.40 5.56
CA ASN A 78 7.37 2.74 5.97
C ASN A 78 8.60 3.62 6.23
N TYR A 79 8.53 4.85 5.75
CA TYR A 79 9.56 5.87 5.88
C TYR A 79 8.98 7.11 6.55
N THR A 80 9.62 7.56 7.63
CA THR A 80 9.25 8.79 8.32
C THR A 80 10.42 9.30 9.15
N VAL A 81 10.40 10.56 9.55
CA VAL A 81 11.44 11.16 10.38
C VAL A 81 11.38 10.57 11.79
N LYS A 82 12.54 10.46 12.46
CA LYS A 82 12.61 10.00 13.85
C LYS A 82 11.92 11.00 14.78
N GLY A 83 11.03 10.51 15.62
CA GLY A 83 10.29 11.37 16.55
C GLY A 83 9.18 12.18 15.89
N ALA A 84 8.81 11.84 14.64
CA ALA A 84 7.68 12.44 13.96
C ALA A 84 6.44 12.40 14.85
N ALA A 85 5.84 13.56 15.07
CA ALA A 85 4.57 13.66 15.78
C ALA A 85 3.47 12.96 14.96
N ALA A 86 2.42 12.51 15.63
CA ALA A 86 1.25 12.02 14.92
C ALA A 86 0.70 13.17 14.05
N GLY A 87 0.78 13.05 12.74
CA GLY A 87 0.39 14.08 11.77
C GLY A 87 1.54 14.60 10.90
N ASP A 88 2.78 14.15 11.14
CA ASP A 88 3.88 14.42 10.22
C ASP A 88 3.75 13.62 8.93
N ALA A 89 4.54 14.03 7.92
CA ALA A 89 4.56 13.35 6.63
C ALA A 89 5.24 11.96 6.74
N TRP A 90 4.72 11.00 5.99
CA TRP A 90 5.34 9.69 5.81
C TRP A 90 5.13 9.16 4.39
N VAL A 91 5.96 8.22 4.01
CA VAL A 91 5.87 7.50 2.74
C VAL A 91 5.92 6.00 3.01
N ASP A 92 5.03 5.27 2.38
CA ASP A 92 5.07 3.80 2.36
C ASP A 92 5.39 3.33 0.94
N LEU A 93 6.37 2.44 0.82
CA LEU A 93 6.63 1.72 -0.42
C LEU A 93 6.10 0.31 -0.32
N TYR A 94 5.46 -0.15 -1.40
CA TYR A 94 4.87 -1.48 -1.47
C TYR A 94 5.43 -2.25 -2.67
N ALA A 95 5.57 -3.55 -2.49
CA ALA A 95 5.73 -4.51 -3.57
C ALA A 95 4.80 -5.69 -3.28
N TYR A 96 3.89 -6.01 -4.21
CA TYR A 96 2.91 -7.08 -4.06
C TYR A 96 2.54 -7.71 -5.40
N PRO A 97 2.01 -8.96 -5.41
CA PRO A 97 1.60 -9.62 -6.63
C PRO A 97 0.51 -8.83 -7.36
N ALA A 98 0.65 -8.69 -8.67
CA ALA A 98 -0.34 -8.01 -9.50
C ALA A 98 -1.61 -8.85 -9.71
N GLY A 99 -1.52 -10.17 -9.56
CA GLY A 99 -2.60 -11.07 -9.92
C GLY A 99 -3.01 -10.91 -11.39
N ASP A 100 -4.28 -11.14 -11.66
CA ASP A 100 -4.87 -11.01 -13.00
C ASP A 100 -5.32 -9.57 -13.33
N TRP A 101 -5.17 -8.64 -12.40
CA TRP A 101 -5.63 -7.26 -12.57
C TRP A 101 -4.69 -6.46 -13.47
N THR A 102 -5.27 -5.63 -14.30
CA THR A 102 -4.54 -4.58 -15.01
C THR A 102 -4.09 -3.50 -14.02
N ILE A 103 -3.11 -2.69 -14.41
CA ILE A 103 -2.67 -1.60 -13.54
C ILE A 103 -3.76 -0.53 -13.38
N ALA A 104 -4.66 -0.37 -14.35
CA ALA A 104 -5.79 0.54 -14.23
C ALA A 104 -6.79 0.05 -13.17
N GLU A 105 -7.18 -1.23 -13.19
CA GLU A 105 -8.04 -1.83 -12.16
C GLU A 105 -7.40 -1.76 -10.78
N THR A 106 -6.09 -2.02 -10.68
CA THR A 106 -5.33 -1.84 -9.44
C THR A 106 -5.38 -0.39 -8.93
N ALA A 107 -5.23 0.58 -9.82
CA ALA A 107 -5.30 2.00 -9.47
C ALA A 107 -6.70 2.41 -8.98
N ASP A 108 -7.75 1.90 -9.62
CA ASP A 108 -9.14 2.14 -9.21
C ASP A 108 -9.44 1.51 -7.84
N ASP A 109 -8.92 0.33 -7.55
CA ASP A 109 -9.02 -0.32 -6.25
C ASP A 109 -8.30 0.49 -5.16
N ILE A 110 -7.07 0.94 -5.41
CA ILE A 110 -6.33 1.82 -4.49
C ILE A 110 -7.11 3.09 -4.19
N ALA A 111 -7.66 3.75 -5.22
CA ALA A 111 -8.46 4.97 -5.07
C ALA A 111 -9.72 4.72 -4.24
N SER A 112 -10.41 3.60 -4.51
CA SER A 112 -11.61 3.18 -3.79
C SER A 112 -11.28 2.86 -2.32
N ALA A 113 -10.20 2.15 -2.06
CA ALA A 113 -9.75 1.84 -0.69
C ALA A 113 -9.43 3.12 0.11
N ILE A 114 -8.77 4.11 -0.50
CA ILE A 114 -8.49 5.41 0.14
C ILE A 114 -9.80 6.14 0.44
N THR A 115 -10.71 6.23 -0.53
CA THR A 115 -11.98 6.92 -0.39
C THR A 115 -12.83 6.28 0.71
N ASN A 116 -12.96 4.95 0.70
CA ASN A 116 -13.82 4.23 1.64
C ASN A 116 -13.23 4.21 3.06
N SER A 117 -11.91 4.06 3.20
CA SER A 117 -11.28 3.96 4.53
C SER A 117 -11.21 5.30 5.27
N PHE A 118 -11.17 6.42 4.54
CA PHE A 118 -10.90 7.74 5.14
C PHE A 118 -11.95 8.79 4.80
N GLY A 119 -13.03 8.44 4.09
CA GLY A 119 -14.00 9.42 3.59
C GLY A 119 -13.32 10.47 2.71
N ALA A 120 -12.25 10.07 2.00
CA ALA A 120 -11.41 11.00 1.27
C ALA A 120 -12.02 11.35 -0.08
N THR A 121 -11.76 12.57 -0.56
CA THR A 121 -12.21 13.06 -1.86
C THR A 121 -11.02 13.31 -2.79
N PRO A 122 -11.17 13.09 -4.12
CA PRO A 122 -10.12 13.39 -5.08
C PRO A 122 -9.62 14.82 -4.97
N ALA A 123 -8.31 15.00 -5.08
CA ALA A 123 -7.62 16.28 -4.95
C ALA A 123 -6.58 16.46 -6.07
N LEU A 124 -6.13 17.71 -6.25
CA LEU A 124 -5.04 17.99 -7.18
C LEU A 124 -3.71 17.43 -6.64
N VAL A 125 -2.86 17.00 -7.57
CA VAL A 125 -1.48 16.64 -7.26
C VAL A 125 -0.76 17.87 -6.69
N PRO A 126 -0.14 17.75 -5.50
CA PRO A 126 0.60 18.87 -4.93
C PRO A 126 1.81 19.23 -5.81
N ALA A 127 2.14 20.52 -5.87
CA ALA A 127 3.28 21.02 -6.66
C ALA A 127 4.58 20.29 -6.28
N GLY A 128 5.34 19.87 -7.29
CA GLY A 128 6.59 19.14 -7.13
C GLY A 128 6.43 17.65 -6.84
N MET A 129 5.18 17.15 -6.86
CA MET A 129 4.88 15.72 -6.65
C MET A 129 4.40 15.01 -7.91
N GLU A 130 4.46 15.68 -9.05
CA GLU A 130 4.21 15.06 -10.34
C GLU A 130 5.29 14.02 -10.63
N LYS A 131 4.88 12.78 -10.80
CA LYS A 131 5.79 11.69 -11.18
C LYS A 131 5.35 11.11 -12.50
N ARG A 132 6.30 10.87 -13.38
CA ARG A 132 6.05 10.29 -14.70
C ARG A 132 6.91 9.05 -14.88
N ALA A 133 6.29 7.98 -15.30
CA ALA A 133 6.95 6.77 -15.77
C ALA A 133 5.98 6.01 -16.68
N ASP A 134 6.49 5.18 -17.55
CA ASP A 134 5.65 4.36 -18.42
C ASP A 134 4.76 3.42 -17.60
N GLY A 135 3.44 3.49 -17.89
CA GLY A 135 2.42 2.71 -17.18
C GLY A 135 2.19 3.15 -15.73
N LEU A 136 2.61 4.35 -15.34
CA LEU A 136 2.35 4.88 -14.00
C LEU A 136 0.92 5.42 -13.90
N HIS A 137 0.22 4.96 -12.86
CA HIS A 137 -1.04 5.53 -12.40
C HIS A 137 -0.82 6.28 -11.09
N GLN A 138 -1.50 7.41 -10.92
CA GLN A 138 -1.39 8.22 -9.71
C GLN A 138 -2.72 8.89 -9.39
N GLY A 139 -2.96 9.13 -8.11
CA GLY A 139 -4.11 9.88 -7.61
C GLY A 139 -3.79 10.53 -6.27
N TRP A 140 -4.45 11.66 -5.99
CA TRP A 140 -4.32 12.39 -4.74
C TRP A 140 -5.69 12.66 -4.15
N PHE A 141 -5.76 12.72 -2.82
CA PHE A 141 -7.00 12.81 -2.06
C PHE A 141 -6.79 13.68 -0.82
N ASP A 142 -7.84 14.42 -0.47
CA ASP A 142 -7.99 15.06 0.84
C ASP A 142 -8.89 14.20 1.71
N GLY A 143 -8.46 13.87 2.92
CA GLY A 143 -9.16 12.99 3.83
C GLY A 143 -8.99 13.39 5.29
N ARG A 144 -9.60 12.60 6.20
CA ARG A 144 -9.53 12.80 7.64
C ARG A 144 -9.30 11.49 8.37
N ILE A 145 -8.50 11.54 9.45
CA ILE A 145 -8.39 10.49 10.46
C ILE A 145 -8.72 11.11 11.80
N GLY A 146 -9.90 10.80 12.32
CA GLY A 146 -10.45 11.51 13.48
C GLY A 146 -10.61 13.01 13.17
N GLU A 147 -10.01 13.86 14.00
CA GLU A 147 -10.05 15.31 13.82
C GLU A 147 -8.96 15.86 12.89
N ARG A 148 -8.03 15.03 12.44
CA ARG A 148 -6.89 15.45 11.63
C ARG A 148 -7.18 15.37 10.15
N SER A 149 -7.02 16.48 9.46
CA SER A 149 -7.05 16.52 8.00
C SER A 149 -5.68 16.13 7.45
N PHE A 150 -5.68 15.36 6.37
CA PHE A 150 -4.44 14.96 5.68
C PHE A 150 -4.66 14.96 4.17
N LYS A 151 -3.56 15.08 3.45
CA LYS A 151 -3.48 14.84 2.01
C LYS A 151 -2.72 13.54 1.79
N THR A 152 -3.28 12.61 1.01
CA THR A 152 -2.62 11.36 0.66
C THR A 152 -2.65 11.13 -0.83
N GLY A 153 -1.58 10.57 -1.36
CA GLY A 153 -1.51 10.21 -2.77
C GLY A 153 -0.87 8.87 -2.99
N TYR A 154 -1.15 8.27 -4.13
CA TYR A 154 -0.50 7.05 -4.56
C TYR A 154 0.13 7.22 -5.94
N TYR A 155 1.14 6.40 -6.18
CA TYR A 155 1.75 6.14 -7.49
C TYR A 155 1.89 4.63 -7.60
N ALA A 156 1.34 4.04 -8.65
CA ALA A 156 1.36 2.61 -8.85
C ALA A 156 1.78 2.27 -10.28
N VAL A 157 2.59 1.24 -10.42
CA VAL A 157 3.07 0.75 -11.70
C VAL A 157 3.17 -0.76 -11.67
N ARG A 158 2.79 -1.42 -12.76
CA ARG A 158 3.01 -2.86 -12.92
C ARG A 158 4.39 -3.12 -13.52
N ARG A 159 5.12 -4.10 -12.96
CA ARG A 159 6.41 -4.59 -13.44
C ARG A 159 6.39 -6.12 -13.47
N GLY A 160 6.08 -6.67 -14.63
CA GLY A 160 5.83 -8.11 -14.75
C GLY A 160 4.62 -8.53 -13.90
N ASP A 161 4.83 -9.50 -13.03
CA ASP A 161 3.80 -10.05 -12.14
C ASP A 161 3.64 -9.26 -10.82
N TRP A 162 4.29 -8.10 -10.71
CA TRP A 162 4.35 -7.32 -9.49
C TRP A 162 3.82 -5.91 -9.68
N VAL A 163 3.19 -5.38 -8.64
CA VAL A 163 2.87 -3.96 -8.50
C VAL A 163 3.88 -3.33 -7.55
N LEU A 164 4.49 -2.23 -7.99
CA LEU A 164 5.21 -1.32 -7.11
C LEU A 164 4.33 -0.11 -6.84
N LYS A 165 4.15 0.23 -5.56
CA LYS A 165 3.31 1.34 -5.15
C LYS A 165 4.04 2.22 -4.15
N ILE A 166 3.91 3.53 -4.33
CA ILE A 166 4.22 4.55 -3.33
C ILE A 166 2.89 5.02 -2.74
N ARG A 167 2.81 5.18 -1.44
CA ARG A 167 1.78 5.96 -0.78
C ARG A 167 2.45 7.07 0.01
N ALA A 168 2.16 8.32 -0.31
CA ALA A 168 2.68 9.48 0.38
C ALA A 168 1.53 10.16 1.13
N THR A 169 1.75 10.50 2.40
CA THR A 169 0.75 11.15 3.24
C THR A 169 1.40 12.30 4.01
N MET A 170 0.67 13.42 4.14
CA MET A 170 1.12 14.62 4.85
C MET A 170 -0.07 15.36 5.44
N PRO A 171 0.13 16.28 6.40
CA PRO A 171 -0.93 17.13 6.92
C PRO A 171 -1.66 17.90 5.82
N SER A 172 -2.92 18.26 6.05
CA SER A 172 -3.69 19.14 5.16
C SER A 172 -4.26 20.30 5.97
N PRO A 173 -3.95 21.58 5.63
CA PRO A 173 -2.99 21.99 4.60
C PRO A 173 -1.54 21.55 4.93
N PRO A 174 -0.72 21.21 3.93
CA PRO A 174 0.66 20.84 4.17
C PRO A 174 1.49 22.06 4.56
N THR A 175 2.41 21.89 5.52
CA THR A 175 3.45 22.90 5.74
C THR A 175 4.46 22.86 4.58
N PRO A 176 5.15 23.98 4.28
CA PRO A 176 6.20 24.00 3.25
C PRO A 176 7.26 22.91 3.47
N GLU A 177 7.61 22.65 4.72
CA GLU A 177 8.59 21.62 5.10
C GLU A 177 8.06 20.21 4.82
N ALA A 178 6.83 19.89 5.23
CA ALA A 178 6.20 18.59 4.97
C ALA A 178 6.06 18.35 3.46
N LEU A 179 5.68 19.38 2.71
CA LEU A 179 5.57 19.30 1.25
C LEU A 179 6.92 19.00 0.60
N ALA A 180 7.97 19.81 0.92
CA ALA A 180 9.30 19.66 0.34
C ALA A 180 9.92 18.29 0.67
N ARG A 181 9.79 17.85 1.92
CA ARG A 181 10.26 16.53 2.39
C ARG A 181 9.58 15.39 1.68
N THR A 182 8.24 15.42 1.58
CA THR A 182 7.46 14.38 0.89
C THR A 182 7.79 14.36 -0.60
N ALA A 183 7.93 15.53 -1.24
CA ALA A 183 8.33 15.63 -2.65
C ALA A 183 9.72 15.01 -2.88
N ALA A 184 10.70 15.33 -2.03
CA ALA A 184 12.04 14.75 -2.10
C ALA A 184 12.00 13.21 -1.92
N ALA A 185 11.22 12.71 -0.96
CA ALA A 185 11.06 11.28 -0.72
C ALA A 185 10.43 10.57 -1.93
N VAL A 186 9.34 11.11 -2.49
CA VAL A 186 8.69 10.56 -3.69
C VAL A 186 9.63 10.58 -4.88
N ALA A 187 10.39 11.66 -5.08
CA ALA A 187 11.37 11.77 -6.17
C ALA A 187 12.51 10.74 -6.07
N ALA A 188 12.91 10.39 -4.84
CA ALA A 188 13.98 9.41 -4.59
C ALA A 188 13.58 7.97 -4.92
N VAL A 189 12.28 7.66 -5.04
CA VAL A 189 11.83 6.29 -5.34
C VAL A 189 12.03 5.95 -6.80
N ASN A 190 12.74 4.87 -7.05
CA ASN A 190 12.87 4.29 -8.39
C ASN A 190 11.75 3.28 -8.64
N LEU A 191 10.86 3.58 -9.57
CA LEU A 191 9.81 2.68 -10.07
C LEU A 191 10.17 2.06 -11.44
N GLY A 192 11.44 2.10 -11.81
CA GLY A 192 11.96 1.53 -13.06
C GLY A 192 11.80 0.00 -13.16
N PRO A 193 12.40 -0.60 -14.20
CA PRO A 193 12.35 -2.05 -14.38
C PRO A 193 12.89 -2.78 -13.16
N LEU A 194 12.24 -3.91 -12.81
CA LEU A 194 12.75 -4.80 -11.78
C LEU A 194 14.02 -5.50 -12.27
N PRO A 195 14.96 -5.85 -11.37
CA PRO A 195 16.07 -6.70 -11.74
C PRO A 195 15.54 -8.05 -12.27
N ALA A 196 16.21 -8.59 -13.28
CA ALA A 196 15.87 -9.93 -13.77
C ALA A 196 15.97 -10.92 -12.60
N THR A 197 14.88 -11.62 -12.29
CA THR A 197 14.90 -12.76 -11.35
C THR A 197 15.73 -13.87 -11.97
N ARG A 198 16.81 -14.26 -11.31
CA ARG A 198 17.65 -15.41 -11.69
C ARG A 198 17.03 -16.69 -11.19
#